data_068f7c1dbbb8087f4f6edc55c7188bab
#
_entry.id   068f7c1dbbb8087f4f6edc55c7188bab
#
_cell.length_a   1.000
_cell.length_b   1.000
_cell.length_c   1.000
_cell.angle_alpha   90.00
_cell.angle_beta   90.00
_cell.angle_gamma   90.00
#
_symmetry.space_group_name_H-M   'P 1'
#
loop_
_entity.id
_entity.type
_entity.pdbx_description
1 polymer ?
#
loop_
_entity_poly.entity_id
_entity_poly.type
_entity_poly.pdbx_seq_one_letter_code
_entity_poly.pdbx_strand_id
1 'polypeptide(L)'
;QLDRQKLYMKIDNDEDIAVNIMPQIYVNGKYLGGFLELYEYIKPEYDFNELENVAGILTQNLNNIIDNNFYPIESTKKSNFRHRPIGIGVQGLPNVFYEMGISFDSQEAKDLNEKIFEHIYYGSIKRSMEISKEREQLFIKLKSYMGETDTLRFPDDYYTLKKDLNATQEELDRLFKSDKYYGAYSTFEGSPASKGLLQFDLWDSNPSEEMTNKWNDLKQDIIKYGLRNSLCVAPMPTASTSQILGNYECFEPVMSNIYSRRVLAGEYTVINNNLIYDLMYYGIWNEDLKNKIITHDGSVQNISEIPQFIKDRYKTAWEIKQKNIIDMSVGRGKYICQSQSLNLFVEAPTFKTISSMHFYSWKKGLKTGMYYLRSRPSSKAIQFTVAPETCESCSG
;
A
#
# COMPACT_ATOMS: atom_id res chain seq x y z
N GLN A 1 -20.50 0.76 0.55
CA GLN A 1 -20.66 -0.39 1.45
C GLN A 1 -22.06 -0.92 1.25
N LEU A 2 -22.24 -1.92 0.38
CA LEU A 2 -23.42 -2.73 0.39
C LEU A 2 -23.50 -3.40 1.76
N ASP A 3 -24.61 -3.18 2.44
CA ASP A 3 -24.85 -3.68 3.79
C ASP A 3 -24.87 -5.22 3.73
N ARG A 4 -23.70 -5.85 3.93
CA ARG A 4 -23.55 -7.32 3.94
C ARG A 4 -24.60 -7.98 4.85
N GLN A 5 -25.02 -7.32 5.94
CA GLN A 5 -26.04 -7.83 6.86
C GLN A 5 -27.43 -7.97 6.23
N LYS A 6 -27.80 -7.19 5.22
CA LYS A 6 -29.11 -7.30 4.55
C LYS A 6 -29.19 -8.44 3.53
N LEU A 7 -28.06 -8.90 3.01
CA LEU A 7 -28.02 -10.02 2.05
C LEU A 7 -28.24 -11.37 2.74
N TYR A 8 -27.92 -11.48 4.02
CA TYR A 8 -28.00 -12.73 4.81
C TYR A 8 -29.42 -13.10 5.29
N MET A 9 -30.45 -12.26 5.11
CA MET A 9 -31.80 -12.47 5.66
C MET A 9 -32.83 -13.04 4.69
N LYS A 10 -32.45 -13.51 3.50
CA LYS A 10 -33.38 -14.18 2.58
C LYS A 10 -32.84 -15.54 2.11
N ILE A 11 -32.64 -16.43 3.04
CA ILE A 11 -32.53 -17.87 2.76
C ILE A 11 -33.81 -18.49 3.24
N ASP A 12 -34.76 -18.69 2.33
CA ASP A 12 -35.94 -19.53 2.62
C ASP A 12 -35.47 -20.97 2.71
N ASN A 13 -35.59 -21.55 3.92
CA ASN A 13 -35.46 -22.96 4.15
C ASN A 13 -36.73 -23.67 3.63
N ASP A 14 -36.67 -24.23 2.45
CA ASP A 14 -37.66 -25.19 1.99
C ASP A 14 -37.18 -26.60 2.40
N GLU A 15 -37.87 -27.20 3.36
CA GLU A 15 -37.47 -28.42 4.10
C GLU A 15 -37.57 -29.74 3.31
N ASP A 16 -37.88 -29.76 2.02
CA ASP A 16 -38.27 -31.00 1.32
C ASP A 16 -37.36 -31.53 0.22
N ILE A 17 -36.08 -31.11 0.15
CA ILE A 17 -35.13 -31.78 -0.72
C ILE A 17 -33.86 -32.14 0.03
N ALA A 18 -33.87 -33.37 0.54
CA ALA A 18 -32.71 -34.05 1.09
C ALA A 18 -31.70 -34.32 -0.02
N VAL A 19 -30.83 -33.38 -0.32
CA VAL A 19 -29.54 -33.63 -1.00
C VAL A 19 -28.53 -32.65 -0.48
N ASN A 20 -27.44 -33.15 0.06
CA ASN A 20 -26.19 -32.51 0.44
C ASN A 20 -25.82 -31.35 -0.47
N ILE A 21 -26.34 -30.13 -0.30
CA ILE A 21 -25.87 -29.08 -1.17
C ILE A 21 -26.11 -27.70 -0.57
N MET A 22 -25.03 -26.95 -0.57
CA MET A 22 -24.88 -25.53 -0.54
C MET A 22 -26.17 -24.74 -0.87
N PRO A 23 -26.41 -23.59 -0.23
CA PRO A 23 -27.61 -22.78 -0.47
C PRO A 23 -27.78 -22.52 -1.98
N GLN A 24 -28.98 -22.76 -2.51
CA GLN A 24 -29.35 -22.32 -3.85
C GLN A 24 -29.64 -20.82 -3.80
N ILE A 25 -28.88 -20.05 -4.55
CA ILE A 25 -28.92 -18.58 -4.47
C ILE A 25 -29.56 -18.01 -5.73
N TYR A 26 -30.50 -17.11 -5.52
CA TYR A 26 -31.19 -16.37 -6.57
C TYR A 26 -30.92 -14.87 -6.40
N VAL A 27 -30.55 -14.20 -7.49
CA VAL A 27 -30.40 -12.75 -7.53
C VAL A 27 -31.39 -12.19 -8.55
N ASN A 28 -32.25 -11.27 -8.10
CA ASN A 28 -33.32 -10.69 -8.91
C ASN A 28 -34.20 -11.76 -9.61
N GLY A 29 -34.49 -12.86 -8.93
CA GLY A 29 -35.32 -13.96 -9.43
C GLY A 29 -34.63 -14.91 -10.41
N LYS A 30 -33.33 -14.75 -10.68
CA LYS A 30 -32.55 -15.67 -11.51
C LYS A 30 -31.64 -16.51 -10.63
N TYR A 31 -31.63 -17.82 -10.90
CA TYR A 31 -30.72 -18.74 -10.22
C TYR A 31 -29.26 -18.36 -10.52
N LEU A 32 -28.50 -18.09 -9.47
CA LEU A 32 -27.09 -17.73 -9.57
C LEU A 32 -26.17 -18.95 -9.43
N GLY A 33 -26.54 -19.89 -8.56
CA GLY A 33 -25.71 -21.05 -8.21
C GLY A 33 -25.61 -21.26 -6.71
N GLY A 34 -24.51 -21.77 -6.25
CA GLY A 34 -24.19 -21.93 -4.85
C GLY A 34 -23.43 -20.75 -4.26
N PHE A 35 -22.74 -21.01 -3.14
CA PHE A 35 -21.95 -20.01 -2.45
C PHE A 35 -20.80 -19.43 -3.27
N LEU A 36 -20.10 -20.26 -4.05
CA LEU A 36 -18.97 -19.81 -4.86
C LEU A 36 -19.42 -18.82 -5.94
N GLU A 37 -20.56 -19.09 -6.58
CA GLU A 37 -21.13 -18.21 -7.59
C GLU A 37 -21.61 -16.89 -6.97
N LEU A 38 -22.20 -16.93 -5.75
CA LEU A 38 -22.53 -15.70 -5.01
C LEU A 38 -21.27 -14.93 -4.64
N TYR A 39 -20.24 -15.60 -4.15
CA TYR A 39 -18.99 -14.98 -3.77
C TYR A 39 -18.36 -14.24 -4.95
N GLU A 40 -18.26 -14.88 -6.12
CA GLU A 40 -17.76 -14.24 -7.33
C GLU A 40 -18.66 -13.08 -7.79
N TYR A 41 -19.99 -13.21 -7.64
CA TYR A 41 -20.95 -12.17 -8.01
C TYR A 41 -20.86 -10.92 -7.12
N ILE A 42 -20.57 -11.09 -5.83
CA ILE A 42 -20.46 -9.99 -4.86
C ILE A 42 -19.01 -9.61 -4.55
N LYS A 43 -18.04 -10.28 -5.18
CA LYS A 43 -16.62 -9.98 -5.00
C LYS A 43 -16.39 -8.50 -5.27
N PRO A 44 -15.85 -7.74 -4.33
CA PRO A 44 -15.65 -6.33 -4.52
C PRO A 44 -14.64 -6.09 -5.64
N GLU A 45 -14.99 -5.27 -6.62
CA GLU A 45 -14.03 -4.74 -7.56
C GLU A 45 -13.11 -3.73 -6.86
N TYR A 46 -11.82 -3.78 -7.16
CA TYR A 46 -10.88 -2.80 -6.66
C TYR A 46 -10.94 -1.55 -7.50
N ASP A 47 -11.27 -0.40 -6.90
CA ASP A 47 -11.38 0.87 -7.62
C ASP A 47 -9.99 1.50 -7.83
N PHE A 48 -9.37 1.16 -8.94
CA PHE A 48 -8.09 1.71 -9.34
C PHE A 48 -8.15 3.20 -9.73
N ASN A 49 -9.29 3.69 -10.20
CA ASN A 49 -9.43 5.10 -10.55
C ASN A 49 -9.45 5.97 -9.29
N GLU A 50 -10.16 5.53 -8.24
CA GLU A 50 -10.14 6.22 -6.96
C GLU A 50 -8.75 6.13 -6.31
N LEU A 51 -8.04 5.02 -6.45
CA LEU A 51 -6.66 4.90 -5.99
C LEU A 51 -5.72 5.91 -6.66
N GLU A 52 -5.82 6.09 -7.99
CA GLU A 52 -5.08 7.11 -8.74
C GLU A 52 -5.40 8.53 -8.23
N ASN A 53 -6.69 8.82 -8.02
CA ASN A 53 -7.18 10.10 -7.51
C ASN A 53 -6.60 10.40 -6.11
N VAL A 54 -6.70 9.44 -5.19
CA VAL A 54 -6.17 9.57 -3.83
C VAL A 54 -4.65 9.77 -3.85
N ALA A 55 -3.90 9.03 -4.68
CA ALA A 55 -2.47 9.21 -4.84
C ALA A 55 -2.11 10.63 -5.34
N GLY A 56 -2.92 11.17 -6.25
CA GLY A 56 -2.82 12.55 -6.73
C GLY A 56 -3.06 13.57 -5.61
N ILE A 57 -4.12 13.41 -4.82
CA ILE A 57 -4.44 14.27 -3.67
C ILE A 57 -3.31 14.24 -2.64
N LEU A 58 -2.77 13.07 -2.32
CA LEU A 58 -1.64 12.92 -1.40
C LEU A 58 -0.40 13.63 -1.94
N THR A 59 -0.12 13.55 -3.24
CA THR A 59 0.99 14.25 -3.87
C THR A 59 0.85 15.76 -3.72
N GLN A 60 -0.34 16.31 -3.92
CA GLN A 60 -0.62 17.73 -3.69
C GLN A 60 -0.42 18.13 -2.22
N ASN A 61 -0.99 17.36 -1.29
CA ASN A 61 -0.91 17.63 0.14
C ASN A 61 0.53 17.59 0.64
N LEU A 62 1.32 16.63 0.20
CA LEU A 62 2.74 16.52 0.57
C LEU A 62 3.58 17.67 -0.01
N ASN A 63 3.26 18.18 -1.19
CA ASN A 63 3.88 19.41 -1.70
C ASN A 63 3.53 20.63 -0.84
N ASN A 64 2.28 20.75 -0.40
CA ASN A 64 1.87 21.83 0.52
C ASN A 64 2.60 21.72 1.87
N ILE A 65 2.85 20.49 2.35
CA ILE A 65 3.65 20.28 3.58
C ILE A 65 5.09 20.74 3.36
N ILE A 66 5.74 20.42 2.24
CA ILE A 66 7.10 20.91 1.95
C ILE A 66 7.14 22.44 2.00
N ASP A 67 6.14 23.10 1.45
CA ASP A 67 6.09 24.56 1.35
C ASP A 67 5.85 25.25 2.71
N ASN A 68 5.10 24.61 3.61
CA ASN A 68 4.65 25.19 4.88
C ASN A 68 5.32 24.61 6.13
N ASN A 69 6.18 23.59 5.99
CA ASN A 69 6.81 22.94 7.13
C ASN A 69 7.87 23.81 7.80
N PHE A 70 8.07 23.60 9.09
CA PHE A 70 9.20 24.17 9.83
C PHE A 70 10.47 23.36 9.53
N TYR A 71 11.52 24.05 9.12
CA TYR A 71 12.84 23.48 8.88
C TYR A 71 13.83 23.93 9.96
N PRO A 72 14.37 23.02 10.79
CA PRO A 72 15.23 23.39 11.92
C PRO A 72 16.58 23.96 11.48
N ILE A 73 17.06 23.62 10.30
CA ILE A 73 18.31 24.12 9.72
C ILE A 73 18.14 24.41 8.22
N GLU A 74 18.87 25.43 7.74
CA GLU A 74 18.75 25.90 6.35
C GLU A 74 19.13 24.84 5.30
N SER A 75 20.08 23.96 5.61
CA SER A 75 20.47 22.89 4.69
C SER A 75 19.35 21.89 4.40
N THR A 76 18.51 21.56 5.40
CA THR A 76 17.34 20.68 5.21
C THR A 76 16.27 21.37 4.38
N LYS A 77 16.00 22.65 4.61
CA LYS A 77 15.10 23.46 3.80
C LYS A 77 15.56 23.47 2.35
N LYS A 78 16.83 23.83 2.11
CA LYS A 78 17.43 23.88 0.76
C LYS A 78 17.29 22.54 0.04
N SER A 79 17.57 21.41 0.70
CA SER A 79 17.45 20.09 0.11
C SER A 79 16.01 19.76 -0.28
N ASN A 80 15.06 20.01 0.63
CA ASN A 80 13.64 19.72 0.38
C ASN A 80 13.06 20.60 -0.73
N PHE A 81 13.34 21.88 -0.75
CA PHE A 81 12.85 22.77 -1.80
C PHE A 81 13.48 22.47 -3.16
N ARG A 82 14.76 22.07 -3.19
CA ARG A 82 15.50 21.78 -4.42
C ARG A 82 15.00 20.51 -5.11
N HIS A 83 14.75 19.45 -4.36
CA HIS A 83 14.43 18.13 -4.91
C HIS A 83 12.99 17.69 -4.68
N ARG A 84 12.31 18.24 -3.67
CA ARG A 84 10.93 17.97 -3.29
C ARG A 84 10.59 16.47 -3.24
N PRO A 85 11.39 15.62 -2.58
CA PRO A 85 11.09 14.21 -2.45
C PRO A 85 9.89 14.04 -1.51
N ILE A 86 8.97 13.18 -1.90
CA ILE A 86 7.85 12.73 -1.08
C ILE A 86 7.87 11.21 -1.00
N GLY A 87 7.13 10.62 -0.05
CA GLY A 87 7.04 9.18 0.12
C GLY A 87 5.60 8.76 0.34
N ILE A 88 4.95 8.28 -0.72
CA ILE A 88 3.62 7.67 -0.65
C ILE A 88 3.80 6.17 -0.50
N GLY A 89 3.06 5.57 0.42
CA GLY A 89 3.04 4.13 0.65
C GLY A 89 1.63 3.65 0.92
N VAL A 90 1.50 2.40 1.34
CA VAL A 90 0.23 1.75 1.64
C VAL A 90 0.21 1.24 3.07
N GLN A 91 -0.97 1.05 3.60
CA GLN A 91 -1.27 0.25 4.77
C GLN A 91 -2.48 -0.62 4.47
N GLY A 92 -2.56 -1.79 5.10
CA GLY A 92 -3.70 -2.68 4.93
C GLY A 92 -3.71 -3.48 3.63
N LEU A 93 -2.57 -3.71 2.96
CA LEU A 93 -2.56 -4.60 1.79
C LEU A 93 -3.11 -6.00 2.11
N PRO A 94 -2.76 -6.65 3.25
CA PRO A 94 -3.38 -7.93 3.61
C PRO A 94 -4.89 -7.81 3.86
N ASN A 95 -5.39 -6.67 4.36
CA ASN A 95 -6.83 -6.46 4.51
C ASN A 95 -7.54 -6.49 3.15
N VAL A 96 -6.96 -5.86 2.12
CA VAL A 96 -7.49 -5.92 0.75
C VAL A 96 -7.57 -7.37 0.27
N PHE A 97 -6.53 -8.17 0.48
CA PHE A 97 -6.54 -9.59 0.10
C PHE A 97 -7.64 -10.37 0.84
N TYR A 98 -7.82 -10.15 2.14
CA TYR A 98 -8.90 -10.80 2.89
C TYR A 98 -10.28 -10.38 2.39
N GLU A 99 -10.51 -9.09 2.17
CA GLU A 99 -11.77 -8.56 1.65
C GLU A 99 -12.12 -9.11 0.25
N MET A 100 -11.11 -9.34 -0.57
CA MET A 100 -11.25 -9.94 -1.90
C MET A 100 -11.19 -11.48 -1.89
N GLY A 101 -11.01 -12.12 -0.73
CA GLY A 101 -10.93 -13.57 -0.59
C GLY A 101 -9.67 -14.21 -1.14
N ILE A 102 -8.59 -13.44 -1.30
CA ILE A 102 -7.34 -13.85 -1.93
C ILE A 102 -6.34 -14.31 -0.87
N SER A 103 -5.64 -15.41 -1.14
CA SER A 103 -4.51 -15.86 -0.30
C SER A 103 -3.27 -15.04 -0.59
N PHE A 104 -2.56 -14.60 0.45
CA PHE A 104 -1.40 -13.69 0.33
C PHE A 104 -0.29 -14.23 -0.61
N ASP A 105 -0.08 -15.54 -0.64
CA ASP A 105 0.96 -16.17 -1.45
C ASP A 105 0.46 -16.73 -2.81
N SER A 106 -0.75 -16.34 -3.23
CA SER A 106 -1.33 -16.71 -4.53
C SER A 106 -0.76 -15.87 -5.69
N GLN A 107 -0.98 -16.32 -6.90
CA GLN A 107 -0.64 -15.53 -8.11
C GLN A 107 -1.54 -14.30 -8.21
N GLU A 108 -2.83 -14.45 -7.91
CA GLU A 108 -3.80 -13.35 -7.90
C GLU A 108 -3.38 -12.21 -6.96
N ALA A 109 -2.86 -12.54 -5.76
CA ALA A 109 -2.32 -11.54 -4.83
C ALA A 109 -1.09 -10.82 -5.41
N LYS A 110 -0.21 -11.53 -6.14
CA LYS A 110 0.95 -10.92 -6.81
C LYS A 110 0.53 -9.94 -7.89
N ASP A 111 -0.43 -10.34 -8.72
CA ASP A 111 -0.93 -9.52 -9.82
C ASP A 111 -1.65 -8.27 -9.29
N LEU A 112 -2.51 -8.43 -8.27
CA LEU A 112 -3.18 -7.30 -7.63
C LEU A 112 -2.20 -6.35 -6.93
N ASN A 113 -1.21 -6.88 -6.23
CA ASN A 113 -0.16 -6.08 -5.60
C ASN A 113 0.60 -5.24 -6.64
N GLU A 114 0.95 -5.81 -7.77
CA GLU A 114 1.63 -5.10 -8.84
C GLU A 114 0.77 -3.98 -9.41
N LYS A 115 -0.51 -4.25 -9.71
CA LYS A 115 -1.47 -3.26 -10.20
C LYS A 115 -1.69 -2.11 -9.21
N ILE A 116 -1.88 -2.41 -7.93
CA ILE A 116 -2.04 -1.37 -6.89
C ILE A 116 -0.87 -0.39 -6.93
N PHE A 117 0.37 -0.87 -6.97
CA PHE A 117 1.53 0.01 -6.97
C PHE A 117 1.74 0.72 -8.31
N GLU A 118 1.33 0.13 -9.44
CA GLU A 118 1.30 0.80 -10.74
C GLU A 118 0.39 2.03 -10.70
N HIS A 119 -0.85 1.87 -10.22
CA HIS A 119 -1.82 2.96 -10.16
C HIS A 119 -1.44 4.05 -9.14
N ILE A 120 -0.86 3.69 -7.98
CA ILE A 120 -0.31 4.67 -7.03
C ILE A 120 0.82 5.48 -7.69
N TYR A 121 1.72 4.82 -8.38
CA TYR A 121 2.83 5.48 -9.06
C TYR A 121 2.32 6.39 -10.17
N TYR A 122 1.37 5.91 -10.99
CA TYR A 122 0.75 6.70 -12.05
C TYR A 122 0.07 7.96 -11.50
N GLY A 123 -0.82 7.83 -10.53
CA GLY A 123 -1.53 8.96 -9.93
C GLY A 123 -0.59 9.99 -9.29
N SER A 124 0.47 9.52 -8.62
CA SER A 124 1.47 10.39 -8.00
C SER A 124 2.31 11.15 -9.05
N ILE A 125 2.80 10.47 -10.07
CA ILE A 125 3.63 11.08 -11.14
C ILE A 125 2.79 12.03 -11.99
N LYS A 126 1.56 11.65 -12.33
CA LYS A 126 0.61 12.51 -13.06
C LYS A 126 0.39 13.81 -12.32
N ARG A 127 0.05 13.77 -11.02
CA ARG A 127 -0.16 15.00 -10.24
C ARG A 127 1.12 15.83 -10.09
N SER A 128 2.25 15.18 -9.91
CA SER A 128 3.55 15.87 -9.86
C SER A 128 3.87 16.61 -11.17
N MET A 129 3.53 16.03 -12.32
CA MET A 129 3.64 16.69 -13.63
C MET A 129 2.66 17.86 -13.75
N GLU A 130 1.38 17.66 -13.36
CA GLU A 130 0.36 18.71 -13.40
C GLU A 130 0.78 19.92 -12.55
N ILE A 131 1.27 19.72 -11.33
CA ILE A 131 1.78 20.80 -10.47
C ILE A 131 2.95 21.52 -11.15
N SER A 132 3.85 20.79 -11.81
CA SER A 132 4.94 21.40 -12.56
C SER A 132 4.43 22.28 -13.68
N LYS A 133 3.47 21.80 -14.47
CA LYS A 133 2.83 22.53 -15.55
C LYS A 133 2.08 23.79 -15.06
N GLU A 134 1.30 23.66 -13.98
CA GLU A 134 0.60 24.79 -13.36
C GLU A 134 1.59 25.88 -12.90
N ARG A 135 2.66 25.50 -12.23
CA ARG A 135 3.70 26.42 -11.77
C ARG A 135 4.46 27.06 -12.93
N GLU A 136 4.74 26.31 -14.00
CA GLU A 136 5.41 26.88 -15.19
C GLU A 136 4.61 28.03 -15.77
N GLN A 137 3.29 27.91 -15.88
CA GLN A 137 2.42 28.99 -16.35
C GLN A 137 2.52 30.23 -15.46
N LEU A 138 2.58 30.05 -14.14
CA LEU A 138 2.73 31.16 -13.20
C LEU A 138 4.13 31.81 -13.31
N PHE A 139 5.18 31.03 -13.53
CA PHE A 139 6.52 31.57 -13.77
C PHE A 139 6.63 32.32 -15.09
N ILE A 140 6.00 31.84 -16.16
CA ILE A 140 5.93 32.55 -17.44
C ILE A 140 5.25 33.91 -17.26
N LYS A 141 4.13 33.96 -16.51
CA LYS A 141 3.45 35.20 -16.16
C LYS A 141 4.34 36.13 -15.33
N LEU A 142 5.08 35.59 -14.35
CA LEU A 142 6.05 36.36 -13.56
C LEU A 142 7.16 36.96 -14.45
N LYS A 143 7.67 36.16 -15.41
CA LYS A 143 8.71 36.58 -16.35
C LYS A 143 8.22 37.72 -17.27
N SER A 144 6.95 37.72 -17.73
CA SER A 144 6.42 38.80 -18.56
C SER A 144 6.43 40.14 -17.83
N TYR A 145 6.06 40.19 -16.56
CA TYR A 145 6.17 41.42 -15.76
C TYR A 145 7.61 41.95 -15.63
N MET A 146 8.62 41.07 -15.67
CA MET A 146 10.01 41.46 -15.55
C MET A 146 10.59 41.97 -16.88
N GLY A 147 10.00 41.59 -18.02
CA GLY A 147 10.43 42.01 -19.37
C GLY A 147 9.82 43.32 -19.86
N GLU A 148 8.70 43.75 -19.27
CA GLU A 148 7.97 44.97 -19.68
C GLU A 148 8.40 46.25 -18.99
N THR A 149 9.35 46.19 -18.04
CA THR A 149 9.60 47.32 -17.16
C THR A 149 10.87 48.11 -17.50
N ASP A 150 10.66 49.22 -18.17
CA ASP A 150 11.47 50.44 -18.10
C ASP A 150 11.13 51.25 -16.83
N THR A 151 10.31 50.72 -15.94
CA THR A 151 9.80 51.38 -14.73
C THR A 151 10.27 50.69 -13.46
N LEU A 152 10.76 51.50 -12.50
CA LEU A 152 11.22 51.09 -11.17
C LEU A 152 10.14 50.45 -10.27
N ARG A 153 8.93 50.20 -10.76
CA ARG A 153 7.80 49.70 -9.99
C ARG A 153 7.05 48.61 -10.76
N PHE A 154 7.09 47.39 -10.21
CA PHE A 154 6.26 46.27 -10.72
C PHE A 154 4.77 46.47 -10.35
N PRO A 155 3.84 45.95 -11.14
CA PRO A 155 2.42 45.90 -10.78
C PRO A 155 2.20 45.16 -9.45
N ASP A 156 1.12 45.50 -8.72
CA ASP A 156 0.78 44.84 -7.45
C ASP A 156 0.61 43.33 -7.61
N ASP A 157 0.07 42.88 -8.75
CA ASP A 157 -0.06 41.46 -9.12
C ASP A 157 1.29 40.73 -9.16
N TYR A 158 2.39 41.39 -9.50
CA TYR A 158 3.73 40.77 -9.48
C TYR A 158 4.12 40.34 -8.06
N TYR A 159 3.91 41.19 -7.07
CA TYR A 159 4.25 40.91 -5.68
C TYR A 159 3.37 39.81 -5.11
N THR A 160 2.08 39.80 -5.44
CA THR A 160 1.13 38.78 -5.06
C THR A 160 1.54 37.43 -5.66
N LEU A 161 1.77 37.39 -6.99
CA LEU A 161 2.19 36.18 -7.70
C LEU A 161 3.53 35.62 -7.17
N LYS A 162 4.50 36.49 -6.90
CA LYS A 162 5.79 36.10 -6.31
C LYS A 162 5.64 35.47 -4.93
N LYS A 163 4.74 36.04 -4.11
CA LYS A 163 4.41 35.52 -2.78
C LYS A 163 3.71 34.16 -2.88
N ASP A 164 2.71 34.03 -3.76
CA ASP A 164 1.92 32.81 -3.92
C ASP A 164 2.75 31.66 -4.50
N LEU A 165 3.68 31.97 -5.39
CA LEU A 165 4.64 31.01 -5.92
C LEU A 165 5.58 30.46 -4.83
N ASN A 166 5.83 31.19 -3.76
CA ASN A 166 6.82 30.84 -2.73
C ASN A 166 8.13 30.32 -3.37
N ALA A 167 8.58 31.02 -4.41
CA ALA A 167 9.70 30.58 -5.24
C ALA A 167 11.03 30.78 -4.51
N THR A 168 11.91 29.79 -4.57
CA THR A 168 13.29 29.91 -4.11
C THR A 168 14.09 30.83 -5.01
N GLN A 169 15.21 31.38 -4.50
CA GLN A 169 16.13 32.15 -5.35
C GLN A 169 16.68 31.33 -6.53
N GLU A 170 16.93 30.03 -6.33
CA GLU A 170 17.36 29.13 -7.40
C GLU A 170 16.29 28.97 -8.50
N GLU A 171 15.01 28.91 -8.13
CA GLU A 171 13.90 28.88 -9.10
C GLU A 171 13.77 30.21 -9.86
N LEU A 172 13.92 31.34 -9.18
CA LEU A 172 13.91 32.67 -9.83
C LEU A 172 15.10 32.85 -10.78
N ASP A 173 16.30 32.44 -10.36
CA ASP A 173 17.50 32.52 -11.20
C ASP A 173 17.36 31.67 -12.47
N ARG A 174 16.62 30.59 -12.42
CA ARG A 174 16.35 29.72 -13.56
C ARG A 174 15.54 30.39 -14.65
N LEU A 175 14.65 31.34 -14.30
CA LEU A 175 13.90 32.13 -15.29
C LEU A 175 14.80 32.85 -16.28
N PHE A 176 16.04 33.16 -15.90
CA PHE A 176 17.01 33.89 -16.75
C PHE A 176 18.02 32.95 -17.43
N LYS A 177 18.15 31.69 -16.92
CA LYS A 177 19.18 30.74 -17.38
C LYS A 177 18.62 29.62 -18.25
N SER A 178 17.33 29.37 -18.21
CA SER A 178 16.69 28.28 -18.96
C SER A 178 15.38 28.80 -19.58
N ASP A 179 14.96 28.14 -20.67
CA ASP A 179 13.71 28.46 -21.36
C ASP A 179 12.59 27.43 -21.08
N LYS A 180 12.87 26.47 -20.18
CA LYS A 180 11.94 25.37 -19.90
C LYS A 180 12.03 24.86 -18.45
N TYR A 181 11.03 24.07 -18.04
CA TYR A 181 10.98 23.37 -16.75
C TYR A 181 10.94 24.28 -15.52
N TYR A 182 10.37 25.49 -15.66
CA TYR A 182 10.32 26.44 -14.54
C TYR A 182 9.58 25.89 -13.32
N GLY A 183 8.54 25.05 -13.52
CA GLY A 183 7.74 24.44 -12.46
C GLY A 183 8.35 23.19 -11.86
N ALA A 184 9.27 22.53 -12.53
CA ALA A 184 9.89 21.28 -12.10
C ALA A 184 10.84 21.44 -10.91
N TYR A 185 11.18 20.34 -10.24
CA TYR A 185 12.24 20.34 -9.25
C TYR A 185 13.59 20.74 -9.84
N SER A 186 14.49 21.33 -9.04
CA SER A 186 15.65 22.09 -9.57
C SER A 186 16.61 21.27 -10.44
N THR A 187 16.73 19.98 -10.21
CA THR A 187 17.65 19.08 -10.95
C THR A 187 16.90 18.13 -11.89
N PHE A 188 15.72 18.52 -12.38
CA PHE A 188 14.94 17.70 -13.29
C PHE A 188 15.64 17.50 -14.63
N GLU A 189 16.18 18.57 -15.21
CA GLU A 189 16.88 18.49 -16.48
C GLU A 189 18.10 17.59 -16.39
N GLY A 190 18.24 16.66 -17.35
CA GLY A 190 19.27 15.63 -17.34
C GLY A 190 18.94 14.36 -16.53
N SER A 191 17.86 14.38 -15.73
CA SER A 191 17.38 13.19 -15.03
C SER A 191 16.84 12.13 -16.00
N PRO A 192 16.70 10.85 -15.58
CA PRO A 192 16.03 9.85 -16.41
C PRO A 192 14.62 10.27 -16.82
N ALA A 193 13.83 10.84 -15.91
CA ALA A 193 12.48 11.30 -16.18
C ALA A 193 12.41 12.40 -17.25
N SER A 194 13.43 13.28 -17.35
CA SER A 194 13.50 14.28 -18.40
C SER A 194 13.68 13.69 -19.81
N LYS A 195 14.06 12.41 -19.88
CA LYS A 195 14.18 11.62 -21.11
C LYS A 195 13.00 10.66 -21.30
N GLY A 196 11.95 10.78 -20.50
CA GLY A 196 10.80 9.87 -20.51
C GLY A 196 11.06 8.48 -19.91
N LEU A 197 12.17 8.32 -19.17
CA LEU A 197 12.49 7.06 -18.49
C LEU A 197 11.98 7.11 -17.05
N LEU A 198 10.99 6.29 -16.78
CA LEU A 198 10.39 6.13 -15.45
C LEU A 198 10.97 4.90 -14.73
N GLN A 199 10.49 4.63 -13.51
CA GLN A 199 11.07 3.60 -12.66
C GLN A 199 11.03 2.20 -13.31
N PHE A 200 9.91 1.83 -13.94
CA PHE A 200 9.78 0.53 -14.61
C PHE A 200 10.70 0.41 -15.85
N ASP A 201 10.95 1.50 -16.59
CA ASP A 201 11.92 1.50 -17.71
C ASP A 201 13.34 1.22 -17.19
N LEU A 202 13.72 1.77 -16.02
CA LEU A 202 15.01 1.53 -15.38
C LEU A 202 15.16 0.09 -14.82
N TRP A 203 14.08 -0.66 -14.77
CA TRP A 203 14.03 -2.07 -14.40
C TRP A 203 13.91 -3.00 -15.61
N ASP A 204 14.10 -2.49 -16.83
CA ASP A 204 13.89 -3.20 -18.11
C ASP A 204 12.53 -3.92 -18.13
N SER A 205 11.49 -3.22 -17.65
CA SER A 205 10.15 -3.75 -17.50
C SER A 205 9.13 -2.85 -18.20
N ASN A 206 8.02 -3.45 -18.62
CA ASN A 206 6.91 -2.71 -19.21
C ASN A 206 5.80 -2.47 -18.17
N PRO A 207 5.00 -1.41 -18.33
CA PRO A 207 3.74 -1.26 -17.62
C PRO A 207 2.74 -2.34 -18.05
N SER A 208 1.62 -2.47 -17.33
CA SER A 208 0.53 -3.34 -17.75
C SER A 208 -0.04 -2.90 -19.11
N GLU A 209 -0.60 -3.84 -19.87
CA GLU A 209 -1.16 -3.54 -21.20
C GLU A 209 -2.23 -2.45 -21.12
N GLU A 210 -3.10 -2.53 -20.10
CA GLU A 210 -4.19 -1.58 -19.87
C GLU A 210 -3.70 -0.15 -19.58
N MET A 211 -2.51 0.01 -18.99
CA MET A 211 -1.92 1.30 -18.63
C MET A 211 -0.93 1.83 -19.69
N THR A 212 -0.55 1.05 -20.68
CA THR A 212 0.50 1.41 -21.65
C THR A 212 0.24 2.75 -22.32
N ASN A 213 -0.97 2.98 -22.82
CA ASN A 213 -1.32 4.24 -23.48
C ASN A 213 -1.29 5.43 -22.49
N LYS A 214 -1.87 5.26 -21.31
CA LYS A 214 -1.82 6.29 -20.24
C LYS A 214 -0.39 6.69 -19.90
N TRP A 215 0.52 5.71 -19.78
CA TRP A 215 1.94 5.95 -19.50
C TRP A 215 2.65 6.65 -20.65
N ASN A 216 2.38 6.28 -21.90
CA ASN A 216 2.98 6.93 -23.07
C ASN A 216 2.58 8.39 -23.15
N ASP A 217 1.31 8.71 -22.96
CA ASP A 217 0.82 10.09 -22.96
C ASP A 217 1.45 10.90 -21.81
N LEU A 218 1.48 10.33 -20.61
CA LEU A 218 2.09 10.98 -19.44
C LEU A 218 3.60 11.21 -19.62
N LYS A 219 4.32 10.28 -20.25
CA LYS A 219 5.76 10.45 -20.57
C LYS A 219 6.00 11.65 -21.51
N GLN A 220 5.14 11.87 -22.49
CA GLN A 220 5.24 13.06 -23.37
C GLN A 220 5.04 14.35 -22.58
N ASP A 221 4.03 14.38 -21.70
CA ASP A 221 3.78 15.53 -20.83
C ASP A 221 4.95 15.77 -19.84
N ILE A 222 5.54 14.71 -19.27
CA ILE A 222 6.72 14.82 -18.40
C ILE A 222 7.92 15.42 -19.15
N ILE A 223 8.20 14.95 -20.37
CA ILE A 223 9.29 15.49 -21.18
C ILE A 223 9.05 16.99 -21.47
N LYS A 224 7.80 17.39 -21.63
CA LYS A 224 7.42 18.77 -21.97
C LYS A 224 7.43 19.69 -20.75
N TYR A 225 6.83 19.28 -19.64
CA TYR A 225 6.56 20.14 -18.49
C TYR A 225 7.42 19.83 -17.25
N GLY A 226 8.09 18.68 -17.22
CA GLY A 226 8.84 18.20 -16.07
C GLY A 226 7.97 17.64 -14.94
N LEU A 227 8.63 17.31 -13.82
CA LEU A 227 8.00 16.82 -12.59
C LEU A 227 8.29 17.79 -11.43
N ARG A 228 7.30 18.03 -10.56
CA ARG A 228 7.49 18.83 -9.35
C ARG A 228 8.30 18.11 -8.29
N ASN A 229 8.20 16.77 -8.23
CA ASN A 229 8.82 15.92 -7.21
C ASN A 229 9.88 15.01 -7.85
N SER A 230 11.04 14.91 -7.23
CA SER A 230 12.11 14.02 -7.69
C SER A 230 11.80 12.55 -7.39
N LEU A 231 11.09 12.27 -6.30
CA LEU A 231 10.67 10.94 -5.85
C LEU A 231 9.25 11.04 -5.30
N CYS A 232 8.41 10.03 -5.55
CA CYS A 232 7.01 10.03 -5.14
C CYS A 232 6.64 8.83 -4.25
N VAL A 233 7.06 7.61 -4.60
CA VAL A 233 6.62 6.39 -3.93
C VAL A 233 7.74 5.80 -3.07
N ALA A 234 7.44 5.60 -1.79
CA ALA A 234 8.35 5.02 -0.80
C ALA A 234 7.53 4.35 0.32
N PRO A 235 7.13 3.08 0.17
CA PRO A 235 6.34 2.40 1.18
C PRO A 235 7.07 2.28 2.50
N MET A 236 6.51 2.94 3.53
CA MET A 236 7.02 3.00 4.91
C MET A 236 6.34 1.94 5.80
N PRO A 237 6.84 1.68 7.03
CA PRO A 237 6.30 0.65 7.92
C PRO A 237 4.86 0.88 8.40
N THR A 238 4.38 2.10 8.50
CA THR A 238 3.02 2.51 8.96
C THR A 238 2.63 1.99 10.35
N ALA A 239 3.58 1.74 11.24
CA ALA A 239 3.38 1.08 12.54
C ALA A 239 2.33 1.73 13.46
N SER A 240 2.16 3.07 13.38
CA SER A 240 1.19 3.82 14.19
C SER A 240 -0.07 4.17 13.39
N THR A 241 0.09 4.63 12.15
CA THR A 241 -1.03 5.10 11.32
C THR A 241 -1.98 3.97 10.92
N SER A 242 -1.47 2.77 10.68
CA SER A 242 -2.29 1.58 10.42
C SER A 242 -3.23 1.27 11.58
N GLN A 243 -2.76 1.42 12.82
CA GLN A 243 -3.56 1.15 14.01
C GLN A 243 -4.69 2.18 14.21
N ILE A 244 -4.45 3.44 13.86
CA ILE A 244 -5.47 4.50 13.95
C ILE A 244 -6.65 4.18 13.03
N LEU A 245 -6.37 3.60 11.85
CA LEU A 245 -7.39 3.26 10.86
C LEU A 245 -7.90 1.79 10.98
N GLY A 246 -7.36 1.00 11.91
CA GLY A 246 -7.75 -0.39 12.10
C GLY A 246 -7.26 -1.33 11.00
N ASN A 247 -6.20 -0.95 10.27
CA ASN A 247 -5.58 -1.76 9.23
C ASN A 247 -4.34 -2.48 9.74
N TYR A 248 -3.88 -3.50 9.00
CA TYR A 248 -2.57 -4.08 9.19
C TYR A 248 -1.45 -3.17 8.64
N GLU A 249 -0.23 -3.38 9.15
CA GLU A 249 0.93 -2.56 8.79
C GLU A 249 1.29 -2.75 7.32
N CYS A 250 1.48 -1.65 6.63
CA CYS A 250 1.93 -1.49 5.24
C CYS A 250 1.44 -2.60 4.26
N PHE A 251 2.36 -3.35 3.68
CA PHE A 251 2.13 -4.42 2.71
C PHE A 251 2.53 -5.80 3.24
N GLU A 252 2.72 -5.93 4.55
CA GLU A 252 3.22 -7.14 5.18
C GLU A 252 2.11 -8.15 5.45
N PRO A 253 2.39 -9.47 5.38
CA PRO A 253 1.46 -10.47 5.90
C PRO A 253 1.34 -10.35 7.42
N VAL A 254 0.22 -10.75 7.97
CA VAL A 254 -0.02 -10.70 9.42
C VAL A 254 0.91 -11.67 10.16
N MET A 255 1.45 -11.26 11.29
CA MET A 255 2.28 -12.14 12.13
C MET A 255 1.45 -13.10 12.97
N SER A 256 0.21 -12.75 13.28
CA SER A 256 -0.71 -13.55 14.05
C SER A 256 -2.14 -13.08 13.80
N ASN A 257 -3.11 -13.99 13.73
CA ASN A 257 -4.53 -13.62 13.58
C ASN A 257 -5.18 -13.20 14.88
N ILE A 258 -4.57 -13.49 16.02
CA ILE A 258 -5.01 -13.05 17.36
C ILE A 258 -3.80 -12.87 18.26
N TYR A 259 -3.65 -11.71 18.88
CA TYR A 259 -2.51 -11.42 19.76
C TYR A 259 -2.86 -10.34 20.78
N SER A 260 -2.11 -10.31 21.89
CA SER A 260 -2.17 -9.23 22.86
C SER A 260 -1.23 -8.10 22.47
N ARG A 261 -1.74 -6.88 22.49
CA ARG A 261 -0.98 -5.65 22.28
C ARG A 261 -0.90 -4.85 23.56
N ARG A 262 0.31 -4.65 24.05
CA ARG A 262 0.57 -3.83 25.22
C ARG A 262 0.98 -2.43 24.81
N VAL A 263 0.26 -1.43 25.31
CA VAL A 263 0.55 -0.01 25.11
C VAL A 263 0.52 0.70 26.48
N LEU A 264 0.90 1.97 26.53
CA LEU A 264 0.90 2.74 27.79
C LEU A 264 -0.48 2.79 28.48
N ALA A 265 -1.56 2.76 27.70
CA ALA A 265 -2.94 2.80 28.21
C ALA A 265 -3.48 1.42 28.67
N GLY A 266 -2.74 0.34 28.48
CA GLY A 266 -3.19 -1.02 28.87
C GLY A 266 -2.78 -2.10 27.88
N GLU A 267 -3.40 -3.27 28.08
CA GLU A 267 -3.23 -4.43 27.20
C GLU A 267 -4.55 -4.74 26.50
N TYR A 268 -4.49 -4.92 25.18
CA TYR A 268 -5.66 -5.10 24.33
C TYR A 268 -5.48 -6.34 23.46
N THR A 269 -6.52 -7.14 23.33
CA THR A 269 -6.55 -8.25 22.37
C THR A 269 -6.87 -7.69 20.98
N VAL A 270 -5.98 -7.93 20.02
CA VAL A 270 -6.18 -7.60 18.61
C VAL A 270 -6.51 -8.87 17.85
N ILE A 271 -7.57 -8.82 17.06
CA ILE A 271 -8.11 -9.98 16.35
C ILE A 271 -8.23 -9.62 14.87
N ASN A 272 -7.97 -10.57 14.00
CA ASN A 272 -8.26 -10.47 12.58
C ASN A 272 -9.77 -10.58 12.35
N ASN A 273 -10.45 -9.45 12.21
CA ASN A 273 -11.89 -9.41 12.05
C ASN A 273 -12.38 -10.17 10.80
N ASN A 274 -11.62 -10.13 9.70
CA ASN A 274 -11.99 -10.86 8.48
C ASN A 274 -12.02 -12.36 8.72
N LEU A 275 -11.06 -12.90 9.48
CA LEU A 275 -11.06 -14.31 9.88
C LEU A 275 -12.30 -14.64 10.74
N ILE A 276 -12.61 -13.80 11.73
CA ILE A 276 -13.78 -14.02 12.59
C ILE A 276 -15.07 -14.04 11.77
N TYR A 277 -15.24 -13.07 10.85
CA TYR A 277 -16.43 -13.02 10.01
C TYR A 277 -16.55 -14.24 9.11
N ASP A 278 -15.45 -14.72 8.51
CA ASP A 278 -15.46 -15.95 7.73
C ASP A 278 -15.84 -17.16 8.61
N LEU A 279 -15.23 -17.31 9.79
CA LEU A 279 -15.53 -18.42 10.70
C LEU A 279 -16.96 -18.37 11.22
N MET A 280 -17.51 -17.19 11.50
CA MET A 280 -18.91 -17.01 11.88
C MET A 280 -19.86 -17.34 10.72
N TYR A 281 -19.50 -16.91 9.51
CA TYR A 281 -20.28 -17.19 8.32
C TYR A 281 -20.42 -18.69 8.06
N TYR A 282 -19.32 -19.45 8.25
CA TYR A 282 -19.35 -20.92 8.12
C TYR A 282 -19.91 -21.64 9.36
N GLY A 283 -20.38 -20.90 10.38
CA GLY A 283 -20.98 -21.47 11.59
C GLY A 283 -20.03 -22.24 12.49
N ILE A 284 -18.73 -22.03 12.34
CA ILE A 284 -17.69 -22.75 13.11
C ILE A 284 -17.05 -21.90 14.21
N TRP A 285 -17.35 -20.59 14.29
CA TRP A 285 -16.83 -19.73 15.33
C TRP A 285 -17.47 -20.03 16.68
N ASN A 286 -16.65 -20.35 17.66
CA ASN A 286 -17.05 -20.55 19.06
C ASN A 286 -15.86 -20.29 19.99
N GLU A 287 -16.08 -20.35 21.29
CA GLU A 287 -15.07 -20.08 22.32
C GLU A 287 -13.92 -21.09 22.29
N ASP A 288 -14.19 -22.38 22.02
CA ASP A 288 -13.18 -23.43 21.91
C ASP A 288 -12.26 -23.17 20.72
N LEU A 289 -12.84 -22.81 19.57
CA LEU A 289 -12.06 -22.47 18.38
C LEU A 289 -11.18 -21.24 18.62
N LYS A 290 -11.71 -20.20 19.27
CA LYS A 290 -10.93 -19.04 19.69
C LYS A 290 -9.73 -19.45 20.53
N ASN A 291 -9.95 -20.28 21.55
CA ASN A 291 -8.89 -20.77 22.44
C ASN A 291 -7.84 -21.61 21.67
N LYS A 292 -8.27 -22.44 20.72
CA LYS A 292 -7.37 -23.18 19.84
C LYS A 292 -6.49 -22.24 19.01
N ILE A 293 -7.06 -21.19 18.41
CA ILE A 293 -6.30 -20.20 17.64
C ILE A 293 -5.27 -19.49 18.54
N ILE A 294 -5.66 -19.11 19.76
CA ILE A 294 -4.74 -18.49 20.75
C ILE A 294 -3.59 -19.45 21.09
N THR A 295 -3.89 -20.71 21.40
CA THR A 295 -2.90 -21.72 21.76
C THR A 295 -1.90 -21.99 20.63
N HIS A 296 -2.32 -21.80 19.37
CA HIS A 296 -1.48 -21.92 18.16
C HIS A 296 -0.83 -20.59 17.74
N ASP A 297 -0.66 -19.63 18.67
CA ASP A 297 -0.05 -18.29 18.39
C ASP A 297 -0.75 -17.52 17.27
N GLY A 298 -2.05 -17.68 17.12
CA GLY A 298 -2.85 -17.06 16.07
C GLY A 298 -2.80 -17.76 14.71
N SER A 299 -2.17 -18.93 14.61
CA SER A 299 -2.22 -19.79 13.43
C SER A 299 -3.53 -20.56 13.34
N VAL A 300 -4.03 -20.74 12.13
CA VAL A 300 -5.21 -21.56 11.82
C VAL A 300 -4.85 -22.90 11.16
N GLN A 301 -3.55 -23.15 10.89
CA GLN A 301 -3.11 -24.25 10.04
C GLN A 301 -3.39 -25.64 10.62
N ASN A 302 -3.15 -25.81 11.92
CA ASN A 302 -3.23 -27.12 12.58
C ASN A 302 -4.59 -27.36 13.26
N ILE A 303 -5.62 -26.59 12.93
CA ILE A 303 -6.96 -26.72 13.50
C ILE A 303 -7.84 -27.47 12.50
N SER A 304 -8.27 -28.70 12.84
CA SER A 304 -8.98 -29.61 11.94
C SER A 304 -10.33 -29.09 11.48
N GLU A 305 -11.02 -28.35 12.31
CA GLU A 305 -12.38 -27.81 12.08
C GLU A 305 -12.40 -26.69 11.04
N ILE A 306 -11.25 -26.06 10.77
CA ILE A 306 -11.15 -24.95 9.81
C ILE A 306 -10.92 -25.52 8.39
N PRO A 307 -11.76 -25.14 7.41
CA PRO A 307 -11.59 -25.56 6.01
C PRO A 307 -10.27 -25.09 5.39
N GLN A 308 -9.74 -25.85 4.44
CA GLN A 308 -8.44 -25.58 3.85
C GLN A 308 -8.36 -24.21 3.17
N PHE A 309 -9.39 -23.76 2.46
CA PHE A 309 -9.39 -22.46 1.80
C PHE A 309 -9.30 -21.27 2.79
N ILE A 310 -9.88 -21.41 4.00
CA ILE A 310 -9.70 -20.43 5.09
C ILE A 310 -8.26 -20.49 5.60
N LYS A 311 -7.71 -21.70 5.81
CA LYS A 311 -6.32 -21.85 6.20
C LYS A 311 -5.37 -21.18 5.21
N ASP A 312 -5.60 -21.38 3.91
CA ASP A 312 -4.76 -20.78 2.87
C ASP A 312 -4.84 -19.25 2.85
N ARG A 313 -6.03 -18.70 3.09
CA ARG A 313 -6.25 -17.25 3.13
C ARG A 313 -5.60 -16.58 4.34
N TYR A 314 -5.67 -17.20 5.51
CA TYR A 314 -5.24 -16.60 6.78
C TYR A 314 -3.90 -17.14 7.29
N LYS A 315 -3.01 -17.53 6.38
CA LYS A 315 -1.61 -17.83 6.71
C LYS A 315 -0.95 -16.63 7.38
N THR A 316 -0.22 -16.91 8.44
CA THR A 316 0.65 -15.92 9.09
C THR A 316 1.96 -15.74 8.32
N ALA A 317 2.68 -14.68 8.60
CA ALA A 317 3.98 -14.39 7.99
C ALA A 317 5.02 -15.53 8.17
N TRP A 318 4.86 -16.31 9.23
CA TRP A 318 5.72 -17.46 9.54
C TRP A 318 5.45 -18.68 8.67
N GLU A 319 4.24 -18.80 8.15
CA GLU A 319 3.75 -19.91 7.34
C GLU A 319 3.92 -19.67 5.84
N ILE A 320 4.09 -18.38 5.45
CA ILE A 320 4.35 -17.98 4.08
C ILE A 320 5.83 -18.16 3.76
N LYS A 321 6.12 -18.83 2.63
CA LYS A 321 7.50 -18.93 2.14
C LYS A 321 8.08 -17.53 1.89
N GLN A 322 9.21 -17.21 2.49
CA GLN A 322 9.84 -15.89 2.38
C GLN A 322 10.17 -15.50 0.94
N LYS A 323 10.39 -16.50 0.06
CA LYS A 323 10.50 -16.30 -1.37
C LYS A 323 9.27 -15.58 -1.96
N ASN A 324 8.06 -15.93 -1.54
CA ASN A 324 6.84 -15.28 -2.02
C ASN A 324 6.77 -13.80 -1.59
N ILE A 325 7.18 -13.48 -0.36
CA ILE A 325 7.26 -12.11 0.14
C ILE A 325 8.27 -11.29 -0.68
N ILE A 326 9.42 -11.88 -1.01
CA ILE A 326 10.42 -11.24 -1.88
C ILE A 326 9.86 -11.05 -3.30
N ASP A 327 9.20 -12.07 -3.87
CA ASP A 327 8.60 -11.99 -5.21
C ASP A 327 7.52 -10.89 -5.28
N MET A 328 6.68 -10.76 -4.24
CA MET A 328 5.72 -9.65 -4.09
C MET A 328 6.44 -8.28 -4.10
N SER A 329 7.57 -8.21 -3.42
CA SER A 329 8.37 -6.97 -3.34
C SER A 329 9.04 -6.63 -4.67
N VAL A 330 9.41 -7.64 -5.46
CA VAL A 330 9.93 -7.47 -6.82
C VAL A 330 8.84 -6.94 -7.76
N GLY A 331 7.65 -7.56 -7.75
CA GLY A 331 6.54 -7.14 -8.61
C GLY A 331 6.19 -5.67 -8.45
N ARG A 332 6.03 -5.19 -7.20
CA ARG A 332 5.75 -3.77 -6.93
C ARG A 332 6.99 -2.87 -7.06
N GLY A 333 8.21 -3.43 -6.95
CA GLY A 333 9.47 -2.68 -6.90
C GLY A 333 9.72 -1.78 -8.10
N LYS A 334 9.26 -2.19 -9.27
CA LYS A 334 9.36 -1.43 -10.53
C LYS A 334 8.49 -0.15 -10.56
N TYR A 335 7.58 0.03 -9.59
CA TYR A 335 6.75 1.22 -9.42
C TYR A 335 7.12 2.04 -8.17
N ILE A 336 8.23 1.71 -7.52
CA ILE A 336 8.71 2.38 -6.30
C ILE A 336 9.95 3.20 -6.61
N CYS A 337 9.85 4.53 -6.48
CA CYS A 337 10.96 5.44 -6.79
C CYS A 337 12.14 5.29 -5.83
N GLN A 338 11.86 5.12 -4.55
CA GLN A 338 12.86 4.99 -3.49
C GLN A 338 13.10 3.51 -3.16
N SER A 339 12.90 3.13 -1.93
CA SER A 339 12.95 1.74 -1.48
C SER A 339 11.68 1.41 -0.69
N GLN A 340 11.56 0.18 -0.26
CA GLN A 340 10.42 -0.31 0.51
C GLN A 340 10.90 -0.91 1.84
N SER A 341 10.11 -0.78 2.88
CA SER A 341 10.38 -1.32 4.21
C SER A 341 10.09 -2.83 4.28
N LEU A 342 10.78 -3.61 3.45
CA LEU A 342 10.59 -5.05 3.37
C LEU A 342 11.10 -5.75 4.63
N ASN A 343 10.20 -6.38 5.39
CA ASN A 343 10.54 -7.28 6.48
C ASN A 343 10.49 -8.74 6.01
N LEU A 344 11.41 -9.55 6.52
CA LEU A 344 11.44 -11.00 6.30
C LEU A 344 11.30 -11.72 7.64
N PHE A 345 10.64 -12.87 7.62
CA PHE A 345 10.20 -13.58 8.82
C PHE A 345 10.82 -14.97 8.86
N VAL A 346 11.77 -15.18 9.75
CA VAL A 346 12.47 -16.46 9.91
C VAL A 346 12.52 -16.81 11.38
N GLU A 347 11.87 -17.88 11.79
CA GLU A 347 11.80 -18.30 13.20
C GLU A 347 13.18 -18.50 13.82
N ALA A 348 14.04 -19.26 13.16
CA ALA A 348 15.40 -19.55 13.57
C ALA A 348 16.38 -19.21 12.43
N PRO A 349 16.85 -17.94 12.34
CA PRO A 349 17.71 -17.51 11.27
C PRO A 349 19.10 -18.15 11.35
N THR A 350 19.59 -18.62 10.21
CA THR A 350 20.96 -19.10 10.03
C THR A 350 21.69 -18.22 9.01
N PHE A 351 23.02 -18.19 9.07
CA PHE A 351 23.82 -17.48 8.08
C PHE A 351 23.47 -17.91 6.64
N LYS A 352 23.29 -19.22 6.41
CA LYS A 352 22.90 -19.77 5.10
C LYS A 352 21.55 -19.23 4.63
N THR A 353 20.54 -19.22 5.51
CA THR A 353 19.19 -18.76 5.17
C THR A 353 19.19 -17.27 4.85
N ILE A 354 19.84 -16.46 5.69
CA ILE A 354 19.92 -15.01 5.51
C ILE A 354 20.66 -14.66 4.21
N SER A 355 21.84 -15.26 3.99
CA SER A 355 22.63 -15.04 2.77
C SER A 355 21.83 -15.43 1.52
N SER A 356 21.12 -16.57 1.55
CA SER A 356 20.29 -17.02 0.43
C SER A 356 19.19 -16.01 0.08
N MET A 357 18.51 -15.44 1.09
CA MET A 357 17.47 -14.42 0.87
C MET A 357 18.04 -13.12 0.30
N HIS A 358 19.19 -12.65 0.82
CA HIS A 358 19.84 -11.46 0.28
C HIS A 358 20.30 -11.64 -1.17
N PHE A 359 20.94 -12.76 -1.49
CA PHE A 359 21.35 -13.07 -2.86
C PHE A 359 20.15 -13.21 -3.80
N TYR A 360 19.04 -13.79 -3.32
CA TYR A 360 17.82 -13.91 -4.10
C TYR A 360 17.24 -12.52 -4.38
N SER A 361 17.10 -11.67 -3.37
CA SER A 361 16.62 -10.30 -3.49
C SER A 361 17.47 -9.46 -4.46
N TRP A 362 18.80 -9.57 -4.34
CA TRP A 362 19.74 -8.89 -5.23
C TRP A 362 19.61 -9.37 -6.68
N LYS A 363 19.59 -10.68 -6.91
CA LYS A 363 19.40 -11.24 -8.25
C LYS A 363 18.09 -10.84 -8.90
N LYS A 364 17.07 -10.56 -8.10
CA LYS A 364 15.76 -10.07 -8.55
C LYS A 364 15.70 -8.55 -8.75
N GLY A 365 16.80 -7.84 -8.51
CA GLY A 365 16.90 -6.40 -8.77
C GLY A 365 16.37 -5.49 -7.66
N LEU A 366 16.07 -6.01 -6.46
CA LEU A 366 15.62 -5.16 -5.36
C LEU A 366 16.72 -4.16 -4.95
N LYS A 367 16.34 -2.89 -4.77
CA LYS A 367 17.24 -1.81 -4.31
C LYS A 367 17.75 -2.05 -2.91
N THR A 368 16.92 -2.63 -2.03
CA THR A 368 17.23 -3.04 -0.66
C THR A 368 16.68 -4.43 -0.45
N GLY A 369 17.49 -5.33 0.10
CA GLY A 369 17.10 -6.74 0.26
C GLY A 369 16.21 -7.01 1.46
N MET A 370 16.33 -6.22 2.53
CA MET A 370 15.59 -6.40 3.78
C MET A 370 15.71 -5.14 4.64
N TYR A 371 14.62 -4.75 5.31
CA TYR A 371 14.59 -3.70 6.32
C TYR A 371 14.81 -4.29 7.72
N TYR A 372 13.92 -5.19 8.16
CA TYR A 372 14.10 -5.98 9.38
C TYR A 372 14.04 -7.47 9.10
N LEU A 373 14.89 -8.22 9.80
CA LEU A 373 14.72 -9.65 9.99
C LEU A 373 13.90 -9.86 11.27
N ARG A 374 12.69 -10.38 11.11
CA ARG A 374 11.84 -10.78 12.22
C ARG A 374 12.15 -12.22 12.58
N SER A 375 12.46 -12.49 13.87
CA SER A 375 12.65 -13.84 14.40
C SER A 375 11.70 -14.07 15.58
N ARG A 376 11.36 -15.32 15.85
CA ARG A 376 10.64 -15.64 17.08
C ARG A 376 11.62 -15.70 18.24
N PRO A 377 11.26 -15.17 19.42
CA PRO A 377 12.10 -15.32 20.62
C PRO A 377 12.20 -16.79 21.00
N SER A 378 13.36 -17.19 21.52
CA SER A 378 13.64 -18.57 21.97
C SER A 378 12.80 -18.97 23.19
N SER A 379 12.28 -18.00 23.95
CA SER A 379 11.32 -18.23 25.05
C SER A 379 10.04 -17.47 24.76
N LYS A 380 8.90 -18.19 24.75
CA LYS A 380 7.58 -17.56 24.63
C LYS A 380 7.22 -16.91 25.96
N ALA A 381 6.98 -15.60 25.99
CA ALA A 381 6.20 -15.00 27.06
C ALA A 381 4.77 -15.55 26.94
N ILE A 382 4.21 -16.04 28.02
CA ILE A 382 2.80 -16.46 28.05
C ILE A 382 1.94 -15.22 27.80
N GLN A 383 1.35 -15.14 26.61
CA GLN A 383 0.59 -13.96 26.18
C GLN A 383 -0.89 -14.04 26.61
N PHE A 384 -1.39 -15.23 26.93
CA PHE A 384 -2.77 -15.44 27.39
C PHE A 384 -2.80 -16.53 28.47
N THR A 385 -3.62 -16.33 29.48
CA THR A 385 -4.01 -17.37 30.41
C THR A 385 -5.25 -18.06 29.85
N VAL A 386 -5.06 -19.20 29.18
CA VAL A 386 -6.17 -20.09 28.83
C VAL A 386 -6.51 -20.85 30.09
N ALA A 387 -7.78 -20.81 30.50
CA ALA A 387 -8.23 -21.64 31.63
C ALA A 387 -7.87 -23.12 31.31
N PRO A 388 -7.22 -23.85 32.21
CA PRO A 388 -6.91 -25.25 31.95
C PRO A 388 -8.24 -26.00 31.79
N GLU A 389 -8.31 -26.87 30.77
CA GLU A 389 -9.42 -27.82 30.66
C GLU A 389 -9.56 -28.52 31.99
N THR A 390 -10.76 -28.45 32.59
CA THR A 390 -11.04 -29.14 33.81
C THR A 390 -10.93 -30.64 33.55
N CYS A 391 -9.86 -31.22 34.09
CA CYS A 391 -9.61 -32.64 33.99
C CYS A 391 -10.73 -33.35 34.78
N GLU A 392 -11.76 -33.89 34.12
CA GLU A 392 -12.86 -34.63 34.73
C GLU A 392 -12.43 -35.94 35.43
N SER A 393 -11.13 -36.28 35.38
CA SER A 393 -10.58 -37.52 35.96
C SER A 393 -10.05 -37.39 37.39
N CYS A 394 -10.13 -36.21 38.03
CA CYS A 394 -9.64 -36.00 39.40
C CYS A 394 -10.73 -35.87 40.48
N SER A 395 -11.98 -36.28 40.20
CA SER A 395 -13.02 -36.42 41.22
C SER A 395 -13.41 -37.92 41.38
N GLY A 396 -12.56 -38.64 42.08
CA GLY A 396 -12.81 -39.99 42.56
C GLY A 396 -12.18 -40.16 43.93
#